data_fc883aedd0d61f1948d24d6ecfed4a19
#
_entry.id   fc883aedd0d61f1948d24d6ecfed4a19
#
_cell.length_a   1.000
_cell.length_b   1.000
_cell.length_c   1.000
_cell.angle_alpha   90.00
_cell.angle_beta   90.00
_cell.angle_gamma   90.00
#
_symmetry.space_group_name_H-M   'P 1'
#
loop_
_entity.id
_entity.type
_entity.pdbx_description
1 polymer ?
#
loop_
_entity_poly.entity_id
_entity_poly.type
_entity_poly.pdbx_seq_one_letter_code
_entity_poly.pdbx_strand_id
1 'polypeptide(L)'
;MKKLLNNIQQGFFPTLIALSALSVSASAAFYSVSGLSKLFAGASFEVIIMAGSLEVAKLVIASLLYQYWGTINKILRTYLTIATIILVLITSMGIYGFLSAAYQDTYRQLTVKNNQVEFLEQKTDFYGKDVARYDEELERI
;
A
#
# COMPACT_ATOMS: atom_id res chain seq x y z
N MET A 1 19.80 35.50 -23.45
CA MET A 1 18.52 34.79 -23.12
C MET A 1 18.59 33.29 -23.36
N LYS A 2 19.01 32.78 -24.53
CA LYS A 2 19.13 31.31 -24.80
C LYS A 2 20.10 30.53 -23.86
N LYS A 3 21.21 31.13 -23.44
CA LYS A 3 22.18 30.50 -22.51
C LYS A 3 21.62 30.36 -21.08
N LEU A 4 20.82 31.31 -20.60
CA LEU A 4 20.19 31.25 -19.29
C LEU A 4 19.05 30.17 -19.27
N LEU A 5 18.27 30.13 -20.33
CA LEU A 5 17.25 29.07 -20.50
C LEU A 5 17.86 27.66 -20.57
N ASN A 6 18.99 27.51 -21.26
CA ASN A 6 19.70 26.21 -21.34
C ASN A 6 20.28 25.77 -19.98
N ASN A 7 20.83 26.71 -19.20
CA ASN A 7 21.35 26.40 -17.85
C ASN A 7 20.23 26.05 -16.85
N ILE A 8 19.08 26.71 -16.94
CA ILE A 8 17.91 26.39 -16.10
C ILE A 8 17.34 25.01 -16.51
N GLN A 9 17.28 24.73 -17.80
CA GLN A 9 16.81 23.43 -18.31
C GLN A 9 17.76 22.27 -17.95
N GLN A 10 19.07 22.50 -17.95
CA GLN A 10 20.06 21.47 -17.60
C GLN A 10 20.11 21.12 -16.11
N GLY A 11 19.71 22.03 -15.21
CA GLY A 11 19.66 21.77 -13.76
C GLY A 11 18.28 21.38 -13.26
N PHE A 12 17.23 21.97 -13.81
CA PHE A 12 15.86 21.80 -13.31
C PHE A 12 15.25 20.43 -13.67
N PHE A 13 15.47 19.95 -14.87
CA PHE A 13 14.97 18.62 -15.31
C PHE A 13 15.56 17.46 -14.50
N PRO A 14 16.89 17.34 -14.29
CA PRO A 14 17.45 16.27 -13.49
C PRO A 14 17.00 16.31 -12.04
N THR A 15 16.83 17.53 -11.46
CA THR A 15 16.32 17.67 -10.07
C THR A 15 14.86 17.26 -9.95
N LEU A 16 14.02 17.58 -10.93
CA LEU A 16 12.64 17.10 -10.97
C LEU A 16 12.54 15.58 -11.07
N ILE A 17 13.37 14.97 -11.92
CA ILE A 17 13.43 13.51 -12.07
C ILE A 17 13.91 12.87 -10.76
N ALA A 18 14.95 13.41 -10.14
CA ALA A 18 15.45 12.90 -8.86
C ALA A 18 14.39 13.02 -7.75
N LEU A 19 13.70 14.15 -7.67
CA LEU A 19 12.64 14.36 -6.69
C LEU A 19 11.46 13.40 -6.89
N SER A 20 11.03 13.22 -8.13
CA SER A 20 9.96 12.28 -8.44
C SER A 20 10.35 10.83 -8.14
N ALA A 21 11.57 10.42 -8.48
CA ALA A 21 12.09 9.10 -8.17
C ALA A 21 12.18 8.84 -6.66
N LEU A 22 12.66 9.83 -5.89
CA LEU A 22 12.70 9.75 -4.43
C LEU A 22 11.28 9.66 -3.83
N SER A 23 10.33 10.44 -4.34
CA SER A 23 8.95 10.42 -3.88
C SER A 23 8.30 9.06 -4.10
N VAL A 24 8.47 8.48 -5.29
CA VAL A 24 7.94 7.14 -5.61
C VAL A 24 8.61 6.07 -4.75
N SER A 25 9.94 6.14 -4.58
CA SER A 25 10.69 5.20 -3.73
C SER A 25 10.25 5.28 -2.26
N ALA A 26 10.07 6.49 -1.72
CA ALA A 26 9.59 6.68 -0.36
C ALA A 26 8.17 6.13 -0.15
N SER A 27 7.27 6.35 -1.12
CA SER A 27 5.91 5.80 -1.09
C SER A 27 5.93 4.28 -1.16
N ALA A 28 6.72 3.70 -2.06
CA ALA A 28 6.85 2.25 -2.19
C ALA A 28 7.41 1.62 -0.91
N ALA A 29 8.43 2.24 -0.30
CA ALA A 29 9.00 1.80 0.98
C ALA A 29 7.95 1.84 2.10
N PHE A 30 7.17 2.92 2.19
CA PHE A 30 6.11 3.06 3.18
C PHE A 30 5.06 1.96 3.05
N TYR A 31 4.55 1.72 1.84
CA TYR A 31 3.54 0.69 1.60
C TYR A 31 4.09 -0.72 1.80
N SER A 32 5.34 -0.97 1.42
CA SER A 32 6.02 -2.25 1.64
C SER A 32 6.15 -2.58 3.13
N VAL A 33 6.71 -1.65 3.92
CA VAL A 33 6.90 -1.81 5.37
C VAL A 33 5.55 -1.93 6.09
N SER A 34 4.58 -1.07 5.75
CA SER A 34 3.23 -1.12 6.34
C SER A 34 2.50 -2.41 6.00
N GLY A 35 2.69 -2.93 4.79
CA GLY A 35 2.09 -4.19 4.37
C GLY A 35 2.65 -5.38 5.11
N LEU A 36 3.98 -5.46 5.23
CA LEU A 36 4.61 -6.52 6.02
C LEU A 36 4.18 -6.46 7.50
N SER A 37 4.15 -5.29 8.10
CA SER A 37 3.75 -5.14 9.51
C SER A 37 2.31 -5.58 9.77
N LYS A 38 1.40 -5.39 8.81
CA LYS A 38 0.00 -5.85 8.91
C LYS A 38 -0.13 -7.37 8.78
N LEU A 39 0.74 -8.01 7.99
CA LEU A 39 0.77 -9.47 7.88
C LEU A 39 1.24 -10.14 9.19
N PHE A 40 2.05 -9.45 9.98
CA PHE A 40 2.60 -9.92 11.25
C PHE A 40 2.09 -9.10 12.44
N ALA A 41 0.77 -9.01 12.58
CA ALA A 41 0.11 -8.14 13.57
C ALA A 41 0.55 -8.37 15.03
N GLY A 42 1.04 -9.57 15.37
CA GLY A 42 1.56 -9.90 16.70
C GLY A 42 2.97 -9.38 17.02
N ALA A 43 3.74 -8.98 16.00
CA ALA A 43 5.13 -8.50 16.11
C ALA A 43 5.38 -7.32 15.15
N SER A 44 4.42 -6.40 15.07
CA SER A 44 4.42 -5.33 14.06
C SER A 44 5.61 -4.37 14.18
N PHE A 45 6.07 -4.08 15.40
CA PHE A 45 7.19 -3.18 15.62
C PHE A 45 8.53 -3.77 15.15
N GLU A 46 8.78 -5.02 15.48
CA GLU A 46 9.98 -5.77 15.06
C GLU A 46 10.01 -5.91 13.54
N VAL A 47 8.87 -6.16 12.93
CA VAL A 47 8.73 -6.27 11.48
C VAL A 47 8.96 -4.93 10.78
N ILE A 48 8.53 -3.81 11.37
CA ILE A 48 8.81 -2.47 10.84
C ILE A 48 10.32 -2.20 10.79
N ILE A 49 11.05 -2.52 11.87
CA ILE A 49 12.51 -2.35 11.92
C ILE A 49 13.18 -3.24 10.86
N MET A 50 12.79 -4.51 10.80
CA MET A 50 13.35 -5.47 9.84
C MET A 50 13.06 -5.04 8.40
N ALA A 51 11.82 -4.72 8.08
CA ALA A 51 11.42 -4.31 6.73
C ALA A 51 12.06 -2.97 6.33
N GLY A 52 12.16 -2.01 7.25
CA GLY A 52 12.88 -0.76 7.02
C GLY A 52 14.36 -0.99 6.72
N SER A 53 15.00 -1.89 7.45
CA SER A 53 16.40 -2.29 7.19
C SER A 53 16.58 -2.93 5.80
N LEU A 54 15.63 -3.76 5.37
CA LEU A 54 15.62 -4.36 4.03
C LEU A 54 15.46 -3.31 2.93
N GLU A 55 14.64 -2.28 3.13
CA GLU A 55 14.49 -1.18 2.18
C GLU A 55 15.80 -0.38 2.03
N VAL A 56 16.47 -0.07 3.14
CA VAL A 56 17.77 0.59 3.11
C VAL A 56 18.82 -0.29 2.42
N ALA A 57 18.90 -1.57 2.77
CA ALA A 57 19.82 -2.53 2.16
C ALA A 57 19.61 -2.61 0.64
N LYS A 58 18.37 -2.65 0.17
CA LYS A 58 18.03 -2.66 -1.26
C LYS A 58 18.60 -1.43 -1.99
N LEU A 59 18.43 -0.24 -1.43
CA LEU A 59 18.95 0.99 -2.03
C LEU A 59 20.47 1.01 -2.06
N VAL A 60 21.12 0.57 -0.99
CA VAL A 60 22.57 0.49 -0.91
C VAL A 60 23.12 -0.51 -1.93
N ILE A 61 22.57 -1.71 -2.01
CA ILE A 61 23.01 -2.75 -2.95
C ILE A 61 22.78 -2.28 -4.40
N ALA A 62 21.63 -1.70 -4.71
CA ALA A 62 21.33 -1.19 -6.03
C ALA A 62 22.31 -0.06 -6.44
N SER A 63 22.59 0.87 -5.53
CA SER A 63 23.56 1.94 -5.75
C SER A 63 24.97 1.41 -5.97
N LEU A 64 25.40 0.45 -5.14
CA LEU A 64 26.71 -0.18 -5.25
C LEU A 64 26.85 -0.94 -6.58
N LEU A 65 25.81 -1.67 -6.96
CA LEU A 65 25.77 -2.42 -8.22
C LEU A 65 25.84 -1.47 -9.42
N TYR A 66 25.14 -0.33 -9.36
CA TYR A 66 25.15 0.68 -10.42
C TYR A 66 26.53 1.37 -10.54
N GLN A 67 27.10 1.82 -9.42
CA GLN A 67 28.36 2.58 -9.42
C GLN A 67 29.58 1.72 -9.79
N TYR A 68 29.62 0.48 -9.32
CA TYR A 68 30.80 -0.38 -9.41
C TYR A 68 30.60 -1.56 -10.35
N TRP A 69 29.63 -1.53 -11.26
CA TRP A 69 29.29 -2.63 -12.17
C TRP A 69 30.49 -3.21 -12.93
N GLY A 70 31.42 -2.35 -13.38
CA GLY A 70 32.61 -2.75 -14.13
C GLY A 70 33.78 -3.20 -13.27
N THR A 71 33.80 -2.81 -11.99
CA THR A 71 34.94 -3.02 -11.09
C THR A 71 34.75 -4.24 -10.18
N ILE A 72 33.49 -4.61 -9.90
CA ILE A 72 33.17 -5.73 -9.02
C ILE A 72 33.46 -7.07 -9.72
N ASN A 73 34.02 -8.01 -8.96
CA ASN A 73 34.21 -9.39 -9.40
C ASN A 73 32.89 -10.01 -9.89
N LYS A 74 32.94 -10.79 -10.97
CA LYS A 74 31.79 -11.44 -11.60
C LYS A 74 30.94 -12.25 -10.62
N ILE A 75 31.57 -12.98 -9.69
CA ILE A 75 30.87 -13.78 -8.67
C ILE A 75 30.07 -12.88 -7.75
N LEU A 76 30.69 -11.81 -7.20
CA LEU A 76 30.05 -10.87 -6.30
C LEU A 76 28.92 -10.10 -7.01
N ARG A 77 29.12 -9.72 -8.27
CA ARG A 77 28.09 -9.08 -9.10
C ARG A 77 26.85 -9.95 -9.26
N THR A 78 27.06 -11.23 -9.61
CA THR A 78 25.94 -12.18 -9.76
C THR A 78 25.21 -12.37 -8.43
N TYR A 79 25.94 -12.54 -7.33
CA TYR A 79 25.36 -12.65 -5.99
C TYR A 79 24.52 -11.44 -5.61
N LEU A 80 25.05 -10.22 -5.78
CA LEU A 80 24.32 -8.99 -5.46
C LEU A 80 23.10 -8.77 -6.36
N THR A 81 23.18 -9.18 -7.62
CA THR A 81 22.04 -9.10 -8.54
C THR A 81 20.92 -10.04 -8.09
N ILE A 82 21.24 -11.28 -7.74
CA ILE A 82 20.26 -12.25 -7.23
C ILE A 82 19.67 -11.75 -5.90
N ALA A 83 20.49 -11.25 -5.00
CA ALA A 83 20.04 -10.67 -3.73
C ALA A 83 19.07 -9.50 -3.96
N THR A 84 19.35 -8.62 -4.91
CA THR A 84 18.46 -7.51 -5.25
C THR A 84 17.12 -8.02 -5.79
N ILE A 85 17.10 -9.02 -6.64
CA ILE A 85 15.87 -9.62 -7.16
C ILE A 85 15.03 -10.20 -6.02
N ILE A 86 15.65 -10.95 -5.11
CA ILE A 86 14.97 -11.53 -3.94
C ILE A 86 14.39 -10.43 -3.05
N LEU A 87 15.17 -9.37 -2.77
CA LEU A 87 14.70 -8.23 -1.98
C LEU A 87 13.50 -7.53 -2.63
N VAL A 88 13.52 -7.35 -3.95
CA VAL A 88 12.40 -6.76 -4.69
C VAL A 88 11.15 -7.65 -4.60
N LEU A 89 11.29 -8.97 -4.70
CA LEU A 89 10.17 -9.90 -4.54
C LEU A 89 9.56 -9.83 -3.14
N ILE A 90 10.39 -9.79 -2.09
CA ILE A 90 9.92 -9.66 -0.69
C ILE A 90 9.15 -8.34 -0.50
N THR A 91 9.68 -7.22 -1.00
CA THR A 91 9.03 -5.92 -0.87
C THR A 91 7.75 -5.82 -1.69
N SER A 92 7.70 -6.45 -2.87
CA SER A 92 6.48 -6.57 -3.67
C SER A 92 5.38 -7.33 -2.95
N MET A 93 5.76 -8.39 -2.22
CA MET A 93 4.83 -9.16 -1.39
C MET A 93 4.28 -8.32 -0.22
N GLY A 94 5.10 -7.43 0.35
CA GLY A 94 4.67 -6.45 1.35
C GLY A 94 3.61 -5.48 0.81
N ILE A 95 3.82 -4.93 -0.37
CA ILE A 95 2.86 -4.04 -1.03
C ILE A 95 1.54 -4.78 -1.34
N TYR A 96 1.63 -6.02 -1.83
CA TYR A 96 0.45 -6.86 -2.05
C TYR A 96 -0.30 -7.11 -0.74
N GLY A 97 0.39 -7.41 0.36
CA GLY A 97 -0.20 -7.57 1.68
C GLY A 97 -0.94 -6.31 2.16
N PHE A 98 -0.37 -5.13 1.92
CA PHE A 98 -1.02 -3.85 2.23
C PHE A 98 -2.32 -3.66 1.44
N LEU A 99 -2.27 -3.87 0.13
CA LEU A 99 -3.44 -3.74 -0.75
C LEU A 99 -4.53 -4.76 -0.39
N SER A 100 -4.16 -6.00 -0.11
CA SER A 100 -5.08 -7.06 0.31
C SER A 100 -5.77 -6.71 1.63
N ALA A 101 -5.04 -6.21 2.62
CA ALA A 101 -5.61 -5.77 3.89
C ALA A 101 -6.58 -4.59 3.71
N ALA A 102 -6.20 -3.60 2.92
CA ALA A 102 -7.05 -2.45 2.62
C ALA A 102 -8.35 -2.86 1.90
N TYR A 103 -8.25 -3.80 0.96
CA TYR A 103 -9.42 -4.37 0.29
C TYR A 103 -10.36 -5.09 1.26
N GLN A 104 -9.80 -5.94 2.14
CA GLN A 104 -10.59 -6.65 3.15
C GLN A 104 -11.29 -5.71 4.12
N ASP A 105 -10.62 -4.65 4.57
CA ASP A 105 -11.22 -3.64 5.43
C ASP A 105 -12.39 -2.92 4.74
N THR A 106 -12.22 -2.56 3.47
CA THR A 106 -13.29 -1.94 2.67
C THR A 106 -14.46 -2.89 2.49
N TYR A 107 -14.20 -4.15 2.14
CA TYR A 107 -15.23 -5.17 1.97
C TYR A 107 -16.00 -5.41 3.27
N ARG A 108 -15.32 -5.49 4.40
CA ARG A 108 -15.95 -5.65 5.73
C ARG A 108 -16.86 -4.47 6.05
N GLN A 109 -16.42 -3.24 5.79
CA GLN A 109 -17.25 -2.04 6.01
C GLN A 109 -18.51 -2.05 5.14
N LEU A 110 -18.41 -2.45 3.87
CA LEU A 110 -19.56 -2.59 2.98
C LEU A 110 -20.53 -3.67 3.48
N THR A 111 -20.01 -4.81 3.90
CA THR A 111 -20.85 -5.90 4.43
C THR A 111 -21.60 -5.46 5.69
N VAL A 112 -20.93 -4.77 6.61
CA VAL A 112 -21.59 -4.23 7.81
C VAL A 112 -22.69 -3.24 7.46
N LYS A 113 -22.43 -2.33 6.50
CA LYS A 113 -23.46 -1.38 6.04
C LYS A 113 -24.63 -2.07 5.37
N ASN A 114 -24.38 -3.06 4.52
CA ASN A 114 -25.45 -3.83 3.88
C ASN A 114 -26.32 -4.55 4.91
N ASN A 115 -25.69 -5.19 5.92
CA ASN A 115 -26.43 -5.85 7.00
C ASN A 115 -27.27 -4.84 7.82
N GLN A 116 -26.77 -3.63 8.02
CA GLN A 116 -27.54 -2.56 8.70
C GLN A 116 -28.75 -2.12 7.86
N VAL A 117 -28.58 -1.99 6.54
CA VAL A 117 -29.69 -1.64 5.64
C VAL A 117 -30.74 -2.74 5.66
N GLU A 118 -30.34 -3.99 5.51
CA GLU A 118 -31.25 -5.15 5.56
C GLU A 118 -32.01 -5.22 6.89
N PHE A 119 -31.33 -4.99 8.00
CA PHE A 119 -31.97 -4.94 9.32
C PHE A 119 -32.99 -3.80 9.44
N LEU A 120 -32.69 -2.63 8.88
CA LEU A 120 -33.61 -1.50 8.86
C LEU A 120 -34.83 -1.77 7.97
N GLU A 121 -34.62 -2.41 6.82
CA GLU A 121 -35.71 -2.82 5.92
C GLU A 121 -36.66 -3.82 6.62
N GLN A 122 -36.10 -4.84 7.28
CA GLN A 122 -36.86 -5.80 8.06
C GLN A 122 -37.68 -5.12 9.18
N LYS A 123 -37.08 -4.16 9.89
CA LYS A 123 -37.79 -3.37 10.90
C LYS A 123 -38.93 -2.54 10.30
N THR A 124 -38.69 -1.91 9.17
CA THR A 124 -39.68 -1.10 8.48
C THR A 124 -40.87 -1.95 8.03
N ASP A 125 -40.59 -3.14 7.47
CA ASP A 125 -41.66 -4.09 7.08
C ASP A 125 -42.46 -4.61 8.29
N PHE A 126 -41.77 -4.89 9.40
CA PHE A 126 -42.39 -5.30 10.64
C PHE A 126 -43.36 -4.22 11.19
N TYR A 127 -42.87 -2.98 11.30
CA TYR A 127 -43.72 -1.86 11.75
C TYR A 127 -44.83 -1.55 10.78
N GLY A 128 -44.62 -1.69 9.47
CA GLY A 128 -45.67 -1.55 8.47
C GLY A 128 -46.80 -2.54 8.66
N LYS A 129 -46.48 -3.80 8.97
CA LYS A 129 -47.45 -4.83 9.29
C LYS A 129 -48.23 -4.56 10.60
N ASP A 130 -47.52 -4.04 11.61
CA ASP A 130 -48.14 -3.67 12.89
C ASP A 130 -49.14 -2.50 12.71
N VAL A 131 -48.75 -1.47 11.96
CA VAL A 131 -49.63 -0.34 11.65
C VAL A 131 -50.88 -0.82 10.90
N ALA A 132 -50.71 -1.64 9.86
CA ALA A 132 -51.83 -2.18 9.12
C ALA A 132 -52.81 -3.00 10.00
N ARG A 133 -52.27 -3.75 10.97
CA ARG A 133 -53.08 -4.50 11.93
C ARG A 133 -53.86 -3.57 12.87
N TYR A 134 -53.23 -2.52 13.38
CA TYR A 134 -53.92 -1.54 14.22
C TYR A 134 -54.98 -0.73 13.47
N ASP A 135 -54.78 -0.41 12.21
CA ASP A 135 -55.76 0.24 11.36
C ASP A 135 -57.00 -0.67 11.15
N GLU A 136 -56.79 -1.97 10.92
CA GLU A 136 -57.86 -2.96 10.82
C GLU A 136 -58.65 -3.12 12.13
N GLU A 137 -57.97 -3.07 13.28
CA GLU A 137 -58.63 -3.10 14.59
C GLU A 137 -59.47 -1.83 14.84
N LEU A 138 -58.99 -0.66 14.40
CA LEU A 138 -59.72 0.59 14.52
C LEU A 138 -60.98 0.66 13.64
N GLU A 139 -60.95 0.04 12.45
CA GLU A 139 -62.15 -0.03 11.59
C GLU A 139 -63.22 -0.98 12.12
N ARG A 140 -62.91 -1.88 13.05
CA ARG A 140 -63.87 -2.82 13.68
C ARG A 140 -64.57 -2.25 14.90
N ILE A 141 -64.15 -1.11 15.40
CA ILE A 141 -64.78 -0.41 16.56
C ILE A 141 -65.78 0.60 16.05
#